data_a36b435b0c0f056bd8cfd59482180223
#
_entry.id   a36b435b0c0f056bd8cfd59482180223
#
_cell.length_a   1.000
_cell.length_b   1.000
_cell.length_c   1.000
_cell.angle_alpha   90.00
_cell.angle_beta   90.00
_cell.angle_gamma   90.00
#
_symmetry.space_group_name_H-M   'P 1'
#
loop_
_entity.id
_entity.type
_entity.pdbx_description
1 polymer ?
#
loop_
_entity_poly.entity_id
_entity_poly.type
_entity_poly.pdbx_seq_one_letter_code
_entity_poly.pdbx_strand_id
1 'polypeptide(L)'
;MWSTHDQPLETLRMRIELRGEIPEPTWPEGSHVRGFHASDAERLHALLQHGYQRGGGSVAAFDVWLPALTGDSEFDPELCFLVEVGDDLAAAAICWSSAFVKDIVVRQSWRRRGFGESLLQLAFRTFQERGATHVELKVQAQNAAAIRLYERVGMRTVERITEQPGG
;
A
#
# COMPACT_ATOMS: atom_id res chain seq x y z
N MET A 1 -5.89 32.54 -15.34
CA MET A 1 -6.56 31.23 -15.22
C MET A 1 -5.50 30.13 -15.21
N TRP A 2 -5.37 29.45 -14.10
CA TRP A 2 -4.34 28.41 -13.95
C TRP A 2 -4.83 27.14 -14.62
N SER A 3 -3.99 26.56 -15.45
CA SER A 3 -4.25 25.24 -16.02
C SER A 3 -4.17 24.20 -14.90
N THR A 4 -5.03 23.20 -14.95
CA THR A 4 -5.03 22.10 -13.98
C THR A 4 -3.70 21.33 -13.95
N HIS A 5 -2.83 21.59 -14.93
CA HIS A 5 -1.51 20.94 -15.02
C HIS A 5 -0.43 21.68 -14.23
N ASP A 6 -0.72 22.90 -13.78
CA ASP A 6 0.27 23.75 -13.10
C ASP A 6 0.15 23.78 -11.58
N GLN A 7 -0.80 23.01 -11.02
CA GLN A 7 -0.93 22.93 -9.56
C GLN A 7 0.17 22.03 -8.97
N PRO A 8 0.82 22.49 -7.90
CA PRO A 8 1.83 21.65 -7.24
C PRO A 8 1.17 20.39 -6.71
N LEU A 9 1.86 19.25 -6.89
CA LEU A 9 1.43 17.96 -6.36
C LEU A 9 1.72 17.94 -4.86
N GLU A 10 0.68 17.76 -4.06
CA GLU A 10 0.81 17.64 -2.62
C GLU A 10 0.69 16.19 -2.22
N THR A 11 1.68 15.72 -1.47
CA THR A 11 1.74 14.37 -0.93
C THR A 11 1.69 14.45 0.59
N LEU A 12 0.91 13.59 1.20
CA LEU A 12 0.83 13.49 2.65
C LEU A 12 1.66 12.30 3.11
N ARG A 13 2.50 12.50 4.13
CA ARG A 13 3.11 11.41 4.86
C ARG A 13 2.23 11.15 6.08
N MET A 14 1.75 9.93 6.19
CA MET A 14 0.87 9.52 7.27
C MET A 14 1.57 8.48 8.15
N ARG A 15 1.23 8.46 9.41
CA ARG A 15 1.88 7.62 10.41
C ARG A 15 0.88 7.10 11.43
N ILE A 16 1.12 5.87 11.88
CA ILE A 16 0.49 5.33 13.08
C ILE A 16 1.57 4.97 14.09
N GLU A 17 1.37 5.34 15.35
CA GLU A 17 2.22 4.88 16.44
C GLU A 17 1.72 3.50 16.89
N LEU A 18 2.64 2.54 16.97
CA LEU A 18 2.30 1.17 17.35
C LEU A 18 2.31 1.01 18.87
N ARG A 19 1.26 1.52 19.51
CA ARG A 19 1.09 1.47 20.96
C ARG A 19 -0.10 0.57 21.31
N GLY A 20 0.11 -0.28 22.30
CA GLY A 20 -0.97 -1.15 22.76
C GLY A 20 -1.30 -2.24 21.76
N GLU A 21 -2.50 -2.74 21.86
CA GLU A 21 -2.98 -3.84 21.03
C GLU A 21 -3.51 -3.33 19.69
N ILE A 22 -2.95 -3.86 18.60
CA ILE A 22 -3.45 -3.59 17.25
C ILE A 22 -4.57 -4.59 16.96
N PRO A 23 -5.72 -4.14 16.44
CA PRO A 23 -6.82 -5.07 16.11
C PRO A 23 -6.38 -6.19 15.16
N GLU A 24 -6.87 -7.40 15.39
CA GLU A 24 -6.66 -8.49 14.45
C GLU A 24 -7.43 -8.23 13.17
N PRO A 25 -6.81 -8.46 12.01
CA PRO A 25 -7.53 -8.29 10.74
C PRO A 25 -8.64 -9.35 10.62
N THR A 26 -9.77 -8.92 10.07
CA THR A 26 -10.87 -9.80 9.73
C THR A 26 -10.89 -9.95 8.22
N TRP A 27 -10.84 -11.18 7.74
CA TRP A 27 -10.77 -11.44 6.30
C TRP A 27 -12.11 -11.90 5.76
N PRO A 28 -12.51 -11.43 4.57
CA PRO A 28 -13.68 -11.98 3.89
C PRO A 28 -13.55 -13.49 3.69
N GLU A 29 -14.68 -14.19 3.71
CA GLU A 29 -14.73 -15.63 3.54
C GLU A 29 -14.03 -16.07 2.26
N GLY A 30 -13.25 -17.16 2.35
CA GLY A 30 -12.51 -17.69 1.22
C GLY A 30 -11.17 -17.04 0.97
N SER A 31 -10.77 -16.08 1.81
CA SER A 31 -9.49 -15.38 1.66
C SER A 31 -8.32 -16.25 2.13
N HIS A 32 -7.23 -16.19 1.38
CA HIS A 32 -5.95 -16.80 1.76
C HIS A 32 -4.86 -15.73 1.67
N VAL A 33 -4.18 -15.49 2.78
CA VAL A 33 -3.15 -14.45 2.87
C VAL A 33 -1.79 -15.12 2.99
N ARG A 34 -0.84 -14.68 2.19
CA ARG A 34 0.50 -15.25 2.20
C ARG A 34 1.54 -14.23 1.73
N GLY A 35 2.82 -14.58 1.88
CA GLY A 35 3.92 -13.79 1.39
C GLY A 35 4.13 -13.95 -0.12
N PHE A 36 5.04 -13.16 -0.65
CA PHE A 36 5.37 -13.10 -2.06
C PHE A 36 6.29 -14.25 -2.46
N HIS A 37 6.01 -14.87 -3.59
CA HIS A 37 6.89 -15.81 -4.29
C HIS A 37 7.24 -15.25 -5.66
N ALA A 38 8.40 -15.61 -6.19
CA ALA A 38 8.84 -15.12 -7.51
C ALA A 38 7.79 -15.37 -8.61
N SER A 39 7.05 -16.46 -8.52
CA SER A 39 6.00 -16.80 -9.48
C SER A 39 4.79 -15.85 -9.44
N ASP A 40 4.70 -15.00 -8.42
CA ASP A 40 3.61 -14.02 -8.29
C ASP A 40 3.88 -12.71 -9.02
N ALA A 41 5.09 -12.51 -9.50
CA ALA A 41 5.56 -11.20 -9.96
C ALA A 41 4.66 -10.60 -11.03
N GLU A 42 4.28 -11.38 -12.06
CA GLU A 42 3.44 -10.86 -13.15
C GLU A 42 2.03 -10.48 -12.68
N ARG A 43 1.41 -11.32 -11.85
CA ARG A 43 0.08 -11.06 -11.30
C ARG A 43 0.07 -9.83 -10.40
N LEU A 44 1.09 -9.71 -9.56
CA LEU A 44 1.22 -8.56 -8.66
C LEU A 44 1.42 -7.28 -9.45
N HIS A 45 2.28 -7.30 -10.45
CA HIS A 45 2.51 -6.13 -11.31
C HIS A 45 1.22 -5.71 -12.01
N ALA A 46 0.48 -6.68 -12.57
CA ALA A 46 -0.80 -6.40 -13.24
C ALA A 46 -1.81 -5.77 -12.28
N LEU A 47 -1.87 -6.27 -11.04
CA LEU A 47 -2.74 -5.71 -10.02
C LEU A 47 -2.38 -4.26 -9.68
N LEU A 48 -1.09 -3.96 -9.57
CA LEU A 48 -0.61 -2.60 -9.33
C LEU A 48 -0.97 -1.67 -10.49
N GLN A 49 -0.78 -2.12 -11.74
CA GLN A 49 -1.14 -1.32 -12.90
C GLN A 49 -2.62 -0.94 -12.90
N HIS A 50 -3.50 -1.88 -12.58
CA HIS A 50 -4.93 -1.62 -12.47
C HIS A 50 -5.25 -0.63 -11.35
N GLY A 51 -4.58 -0.76 -10.22
CA GLY A 51 -4.78 0.12 -9.08
C GLY A 51 -4.40 1.56 -9.39
N TYR A 52 -3.29 1.76 -10.06
CA TYR A 52 -2.80 3.11 -10.37
C TYR A 52 -3.52 3.79 -11.54
N GLN A 53 -4.21 3.06 -12.37
CA GLN A 53 -4.98 3.69 -13.47
C GLN A 53 -6.08 4.62 -12.97
N ARG A 54 -6.52 4.49 -11.72
CA ARG A 54 -7.66 5.24 -11.18
C ARG A 54 -7.32 6.26 -10.11
N GLY A 55 -6.10 6.28 -9.60
CA GLY A 55 -5.86 7.05 -8.40
C GLY A 55 -4.49 7.71 -8.28
N GLY A 56 -3.98 8.33 -9.30
CA GLY A 56 -2.72 9.06 -9.17
C GLY A 56 -1.52 8.17 -8.84
N GLY A 57 -0.48 8.32 -9.58
CA GLY A 57 0.70 7.50 -9.49
C GLY A 57 0.76 6.52 -10.65
N SER A 58 1.87 5.84 -10.77
CA SER A 58 2.11 4.88 -11.83
C SER A 58 3.11 3.83 -11.34
N VAL A 59 3.06 2.67 -11.97
CA VAL A 59 4.06 1.63 -11.74
C VAL A 59 4.89 1.49 -13.02
N ALA A 60 6.20 1.31 -12.86
CA ALA A 60 7.11 1.12 -13.99
C ALA A 60 6.79 -0.16 -14.75
N ALA A 61 7.28 -0.26 -16.00
CA ALA A 61 7.15 -1.48 -16.79
C ALA A 61 7.74 -2.67 -16.02
N PHE A 62 7.22 -3.85 -16.27
CA PHE A 62 7.55 -5.06 -15.51
C PHE A 62 9.06 -5.32 -15.42
N ASP A 63 9.77 -5.20 -16.53
CA ASP A 63 11.21 -5.47 -16.60
C ASP A 63 12.08 -4.44 -15.86
N VAL A 64 11.51 -3.29 -15.51
CA VAL A 64 12.14 -2.28 -14.65
C VAL A 64 11.68 -2.43 -13.21
N TRP A 65 10.39 -2.66 -13.04
CA TRP A 65 9.76 -2.73 -11.71
C TRP A 65 10.28 -3.91 -10.88
N LEU A 66 10.34 -5.10 -11.46
CA LEU A 66 10.72 -6.29 -10.70
C LEU A 66 12.15 -6.24 -10.17
N PRO A 67 13.17 -5.91 -10.99
CA PRO A 67 14.52 -5.78 -10.44
C PRO A 67 14.65 -4.67 -9.40
N ALA A 68 13.94 -3.55 -9.59
CA ALA A 68 13.96 -2.45 -8.63
C ALA A 68 13.34 -2.86 -7.29
N LEU A 69 12.26 -3.64 -7.33
CA LEU A 69 11.63 -4.13 -6.11
C LEU A 69 12.51 -5.15 -5.39
N THR A 70 12.88 -6.21 -6.08
CA THR A 70 13.58 -7.35 -5.45
C THR A 70 15.04 -7.05 -5.14
N GLY A 71 15.63 -6.07 -5.82
CA GLY A 71 17.01 -5.63 -5.57
C GLY A 71 17.14 -4.57 -4.49
N ASP A 72 16.03 -4.03 -3.99
CA ASP A 72 16.07 -3.04 -2.93
C ASP A 72 16.44 -3.69 -1.60
N SER A 73 17.35 -3.04 -0.84
CA SER A 73 17.82 -3.57 0.45
C SER A 73 16.70 -3.71 1.49
N GLU A 74 15.60 -2.97 1.33
CA GLU A 74 14.46 -3.03 2.23
C GLU A 74 13.40 -4.05 1.82
N PHE A 75 13.58 -4.71 0.66
CA PHE A 75 12.63 -5.72 0.20
C PHE A 75 12.72 -6.97 1.06
N ASP A 76 11.56 -7.43 1.52
CA ASP A 76 11.41 -8.68 2.27
C ASP A 76 10.14 -9.34 1.75
N PRO A 77 10.25 -10.53 1.12
CA PRO A 77 9.05 -11.21 0.60
C PRO A 77 8.00 -11.53 1.67
N GLU A 78 8.41 -11.65 2.93
CA GLU A 78 7.46 -11.85 4.03
C GLU A 78 6.68 -10.58 4.39
N LEU A 79 7.14 -9.41 3.94
CA LEU A 79 6.46 -8.13 4.11
C LEU A 79 5.69 -7.70 2.86
N CYS A 80 5.61 -8.58 1.88
CA CYS A 80 4.79 -8.39 0.69
C CYS A 80 3.61 -9.33 0.82
N PHE A 81 2.48 -8.80 1.28
CA PHE A 81 1.28 -9.59 1.61
C PHE A 81 0.38 -9.69 0.39
N LEU A 82 0.06 -10.91 -0.02
CA LEU A 82 -0.87 -11.17 -1.11
C LEU A 82 -2.12 -11.84 -0.57
N VAL A 83 -3.27 -11.41 -1.05
CA VAL A 83 -4.56 -11.97 -0.65
C VAL A 83 -5.21 -12.62 -1.86
N GLU A 84 -5.38 -13.93 -1.81
CA GLU A 84 -6.05 -14.69 -2.85
C GLU A 84 -7.46 -15.05 -2.41
N VAL A 85 -8.41 -14.98 -3.34
CA VAL A 85 -9.76 -15.51 -3.15
C VAL A 85 -10.03 -16.40 -4.36
N GLY A 86 -10.05 -17.71 -4.13
CA GLY A 86 -10.06 -18.67 -5.23
C GLY A 86 -8.80 -18.50 -6.08
N ASP A 87 -8.98 -18.34 -7.39
CA ASP A 87 -7.87 -18.14 -8.32
C ASP A 87 -7.49 -16.67 -8.51
N ASP A 88 -8.23 -15.74 -7.89
CA ASP A 88 -8.01 -14.31 -8.06
C ASP A 88 -7.01 -13.78 -7.03
N LEU A 89 -6.09 -12.95 -7.49
CA LEU A 89 -5.32 -12.10 -6.58
C LEU A 89 -6.18 -10.86 -6.29
N ALA A 90 -6.82 -10.87 -5.13
CA ALA A 90 -7.83 -9.86 -4.78
C ALA A 90 -7.20 -8.56 -4.30
N ALA A 91 -6.10 -8.64 -3.58
CA ALA A 91 -5.47 -7.47 -2.96
C ALA A 91 -4.02 -7.77 -2.62
N ALA A 92 -3.23 -6.73 -2.42
CA ALA A 92 -1.85 -6.87 -2.00
C ALA A 92 -1.36 -5.62 -1.28
N ALA A 93 -0.36 -5.81 -0.41
CA ALA A 93 0.38 -4.70 0.20
C ALA A 93 1.87 -5.04 0.11
N ILE A 94 2.66 -4.10 -0.37
CA ILE A 94 4.12 -4.22 -0.42
C ILE A 94 4.68 -3.27 0.63
N CYS A 95 5.43 -3.80 1.58
CA CYS A 95 6.02 -3.01 2.64
C CYS A 95 7.55 -3.12 2.62
N TRP A 96 8.20 -2.01 2.93
CA TRP A 96 9.65 -1.98 3.13
C TRP A 96 9.99 -2.32 4.58
N SER A 97 11.13 -2.94 4.80
CA SER A 97 11.57 -3.37 6.15
C SER A 97 11.74 -2.21 7.14
N SER A 98 11.81 -0.99 6.66
CA SER A 98 11.83 0.21 7.50
C SER A 98 10.46 0.58 8.09
N ALA A 99 9.48 -0.31 8.02
CA ALA A 99 8.11 -0.09 8.48
C ALA A 99 7.38 0.97 7.63
N PHE A 100 7.53 0.84 6.34
CA PHE A 100 6.90 1.74 5.37
C PHE A 100 6.02 0.93 4.41
N VAL A 101 4.76 1.33 4.27
CA VAL A 101 3.85 0.72 3.29
C VAL A 101 4.06 1.42 1.94
N LYS A 102 4.74 0.72 1.03
CA LYS A 102 5.07 1.24 -0.29
C LYS A 102 3.86 1.25 -1.22
N ASP A 103 3.14 0.14 -1.27
CA ASP A 103 1.95 -0.01 -2.11
C ASP A 103 0.88 -0.76 -1.35
N ILE A 104 -0.37 -0.36 -1.55
CA ILE A 104 -1.53 -1.11 -1.11
C ILE A 104 -2.58 -1.00 -2.21
N VAL A 105 -3.09 -2.14 -2.65
CA VAL A 105 -4.02 -2.18 -3.79
C VAL A 105 -5.08 -3.26 -3.56
N VAL A 106 -6.31 -2.92 -3.92
CA VAL A 106 -7.44 -3.86 -3.90
C VAL A 106 -8.01 -3.89 -5.33
N ARG A 107 -8.15 -5.10 -5.89
CA ARG A 107 -8.76 -5.26 -7.21
C ARG A 107 -10.17 -4.68 -7.19
N GLN A 108 -10.56 -3.99 -8.25
CA GLN A 108 -11.83 -3.27 -8.29
C GLN A 108 -13.03 -4.15 -7.94
N SER A 109 -13.07 -5.38 -8.45
CA SER A 109 -14.16 -6.33 -8.18
C SER A 109 -14.25 -6.77 -6.72
N TRP A 110 -13.19 -6.54 -5.95
CA TRP A 110 -13.10 -6.93 -4.54
C TRP A 110 -13.12 -5.74 -3.57
N ARG A 111 -13.36 -4.53 -4.08
CA ARG A 111 -13.43 -3.32 -3.24
C ARG A 111 -14.68 -3.32 -2.35
N ARG A 112 -14.63 -2.52 -1.28
CA ARG A 112 -15.70 -2.35 -0.29
C ARG A 112 -16.01 -3.62 0.51
N ARG A 113 -15.02 -4.50 0.64
CA ARG A 113 -15.15 -5.74 1.42
C ARG A 113 -14.15 -5.79 2.59
N GLY A 114 -13.44 -4.69 2.84
CA GLY A 114 -12.54 -4.58 3.98
C GLY A 114 -11.12 -5.08 3.77
N PHE A 115 -10.71 -5.43 2.53
CA PHE A 115 -9.36 -5.94 2.28
C PHE A 115 -8.27 -4.92 2.60
N GLY A 116 -8.48 -3.65 2.23
CA GLY A 116 -7.50 -2.60 2.52
C GLY A 116 -7.27 -2.42 4.00
N GLU A 117 -8.33 -2.35 4.78
CA GLU A 117 -8.26 -2.25 6.24
C GLU A 117 -7.56 -3.45 6.84
N SER A 118 -7.92 -4.66 6.41
CA SER A 118 -7.31 -5.90 6.92
C SER A 118 -5.83 -5.98 6.59
N LEU A 119 -5.42 -5.59 5.38
CA LEU A 119 -4.01 -5.56 4.99
C LEU A 119 -3.21 -4.58 5.84
N LEU A 120 -3.76 -3.40 6.12
CA LEU A 120 -3.09 -2.41 6.97
C LEU A 120 -2.94 -2.93 8.41
N GLN A 121 -3.99 -3.53 8.96
CA GLN A 121 -3.94 -4.11 10.30
C GLN A 121 -2.91 -5.24 10.38
N LEU A 122 -2.84 -6.08 9.35
CA LEU A 122 -1.83 -7.14 9.27
C LEU A 122 -0.43 -6.55 9.25
N ALA A 123 -0.21 -5.53 8.43
CA ALA A 123 1.09 -4.84 8.37
C ALA A 123 1.48 -4.25 9.72
N PHE A 124 0.54 -3.55 10.37
CA PHE A 124 0.80 -2.94 11.69
C PHE A 124 1.17 -3.99 12.73
N ARG A 125 0.44 -5.10 12.79
CA ARG A 125 0.74 -6.19 13.73
C ARG A 125 2.10 -6.82 13.44
N THR A 126 2.40 -7.05 12.17
CA THR A 126 3.67 -7.64 11.75
C THR A 126 4.85 -6.75 12.16
N PHE A 127 4.74 -5.45 11.90
CA PHE A 127 5.80 -4.52 12.30
C PHE A 127 5.92 -4.37 13.80
N GLN A 128 4.80 -4.37 14.52
CA GLN A 128 4.84 -4.33 15.98
C GLN A 128 5.56 -5.56 16.55
N GLU A 129 5.28 -6.75 16.01
CA GLU A 129 5.95 -7.99 16.40
C GLU A 129 7.45 -7.96 16.10
N ARG A 130 7.86 -7.22 15.07
CA ARG A 130 9.27 -7.03 14.72
C ARG A 130 9.94 -5.92 15.53
N GLY A 131 9.22 -5.28 16.44
CA GLY A 131 9.77 -4.25 17.32
C GLY A 131 9.73 -2.84 16.77
N ALA A 132 9.04 -2.59 15.65
CA ALA A 132 8.87 -1.24 15.14
C ALA A 132 7.98 -0.42 16.05
N THR A 133 8.26 0.88 16.14
CA THR A 133 7.49 1.80 16.98
C THR A 133 6.38 2.51 16.22
N HIS A 134 6.46 2.53 14.90
CA HIS A 134 5.48 3.20 14.06
C HIS A 134 5.51 2.60 12.65
N VAL A 135 4.47 2.89 11.87
CA VAL A 135 4.40 2.57 10.44
C VAL A 135 4.00 3.82 9.68
N GLU A 136 4.61 4.04 8.53
CA GLU A 136 4.34 5.20 7.69
C GLU A 136 3.97 4.79 6.27
N LEU A 137 3.30 5.71 5.58
CA LEU A 137 3.07 5.65 4.14
C LEU A 137 2.96 7.06 3.59
N LYS A 138 2.94 7.15 2.26
CA LYS A 138 2.68 8.40 1.55
C LYS A 138 1.45 8.24 0.67
N VAL A 139 0.67 9.30 0.56
CA VAL A 139 -0.55 9.31 -0.25
C VAL A 139 -0.72 10.70 -0.86
N GLN A 140 -1.22 10.75 -2.09
CA GLN A 140 -1.52 12.03 -2.72
C GLN A 140 -2.71 12.70 -2.00
N ALA A 141 -2.59 14.00 -1.75
CA ALA A 141 -3.58 14.75 -0.99
C ALA A 141 -4.98 14.72 -1.59
N GLN A 142 -5.09 14.57 -2.92
CA GLN A 142 -6.38 14.48 -3.59
C GLN A 142 -7.03 13.10 -3.51
N ASN A 143 -6.32 12.09 -3.03
CA ASN A 143 -6.86 10.73 -2.90
C ASN A 143 -7.67 10.60 -1.61
N ALA A 144 -8.86 11.21 -1.60
CA ALA A 144 -9.69 11.29 -0.41
C ALA A 144 -10.13 9.91 0.11
N ALA A 145 -10.41 8.97 -0.78
CA ALA A 145 -10.85 7.63 -0.38
C ALA A 145 -9.74 6.88 0.37
N ALA A 146 -8.49 6.95 -0.11
CA ALA A 146 -7.36 6.33 0.56
C ALA A 146 -7.09 6.99 1.92
N ILE A 147 -7.12 8.32 1.97
CA ILE A 147 -6.91 9.06 3.22
C ILE A 147 -7.94 8.65 4.27
N ARG A 148 -9.21 8.54 3.89
CA ARG A 148 -10.26 8.09 4.82
C ARG A 148 -9.99 6.67 5.35
N LEU A 149 -9.52 5.78 4.48
CA LEU A 149 -9.14 4.43 4.89
C LEU A 149 -8.01 4.48 5.93
N TYR A 150 -6.97 5.24 5.64
CA TYR A 150 -5.80 5.34 6.53
C TYR A 150 -6.17 5.96 7.88
N GLU A 151 -6.99 7.02 7.88
CA GLU A 151 -7.47 7.61 9.11
C GLU A 151 -8.33 6.64 9.92
N ARG A 152 -9.15 5.84 9.25
CA ARG A 152 -10.02 4.86 9.91
C ARG A 152 -9.21 3.80 10.66
N VAL A 153 -8.04 3.43 10.15
CA VAL A 153 -7.18 2.45 10.83
C VAL A 153 -6.23 3.07 11.83
N GLY A 154 -6.30 4.39 12.05
CA GLY A 154 -5.56 5.07 13.09
C GLY A 154 -4.36 5.88 12.62
N MET A 155 -4.15 6.01 11.33
CA MET A 155 -3.06 6.85 10.80
C MET A 155 -3.45 8.32 10.80
N ARG A 156 -2.46 9.19 10.91
CA ARG A 156 -2.65 10.64 10.85
C ARG A 156 -1.57 11.26 9.98
N THR A 157 -1.88 12.40 9.38
CA THR A 157 -0.91 13.16 8.59
C THR A 157 0.12 13.78 9.53
N VAL A 158 1.40 13.52 9.27
CA VAL A 158 2.52 14.08 10.03
C VAL A 158 3.35 15.06 9.22
N GLU A 159 3.21 15.05 7.89
CA GLU A 159 3.95 15.96 7.03
C GLU A 159 3.20 16.17 5.71
N ARG A 160 3.22 17.39 5.21
CA ARG A 160 2.73 17.72 3.88
C ARG A 160 3.93 18.07 3.01
N ILE A 161 4.04 17.37 1.90
CA ILE A 161 5.17 17.52 0.97
C ILE A 161 4.61 18.09 -0.33
N THR A 162 5.08 19.28 -0.71
CA THR A 162 4.67 19.91 -1.96
C THR A 162 5.79 19.76 -2.97
N GLU A 163 5.49 19.11 -4.08
CA GLU A 163 6.45 18.94 -5.18
C GLU A 163 6.02 19.84 -6.34
N GLN A 164 6.98 20.62 -6.86
CA GLN A 164 6.73 21.44 -8.03
C GLN A 164 6.65 20.54 -9.26
N PRO A 165 5.63 20.69 -10.13
CA PRO A 165 5.60 19.93 -11.38
C PRO A 165 6.73 20.36 -12.28
N GLY A 166 7.53 19.40 -12.71
CA GLY A 166 8.50 19.60 -13.77
C GLY A 166 9.72 20.44 -13.40
N GLY A 167 10.69 19.83 -12.74
CA GLY A 167 12.04 20.35 -12.70
C GLY A 167 12.87 19.72 -13.82
#